data_f57e4619fe874a90363086e05f367a4b
#
_entry.id   f57e4619fe874a90363086e05f367a4b
#
_cell.length_a   1.000
_cell.length_b   1.000
_cell.length_c   1.000
_cell.angle_alpha   90.00
_cell.angle_beta   90.00
_cell.angle_gamma   90.00
#
_symmetry.space_group_name_H-M   'P 1'
#
loop_
_entity.id
_entity.type
_entity.pdbx_description
1 polymer ?
#
loop_
_entity_poly.entity_id
_entity_poly.type
_entity_poly.pdbx_seq_one_letter_code
_entity_poly.pdbx_strand_id
1 'polypeptide(L)'
;MSTSATAPRELPVSIALPGLVIAIALIGDALIYAVLPLYHQEFGVSLAMVGVLLSLNRWIRLLANSAVAHLGQRIGPHSLMTAAAVGSIVSTTLYGLGDGAGLQMFARCLWGVSFAALNLSSLAYAVSDRPNAGKRVGLMRAMIGMVQILSLLGGAWLCLNVGPRQVFVIFGAITSLALICALMLPHLPREASSGTKGFTLPMPHRLEVWGFMLGFAGDGVFLLTLAFLMKDSLTGVAPVLATAGLIALRWVVEIATGPLGGWIGDRFGARPIAILNAVALVLGFLAIAAGHEVLGAVLVVTTRGMFNTLVPVLVIERGKASVLSSQASYSTWRDFGAAVGPLSAPWLFLNVPQGALYGALAVGLAVAAWGCLVRR
;
A
#
# COMPACT_ATOMS: atom_id res chain seq x y z
N MET A 1 -25.58 42.30 28.08
CA MET A 1 -26.07 41.58 26.88
C MET A 1 -24.90 41.39 25.95
N SER A 2 -24.24 40.26 26.05
CA SER A 2 -23.08 39.90 25.22
C SER A 2 -23.60 39.08 24.05
N THR A 3 -23.64 39.66 22.87
CA THR A 3 -23.97 38.95 21.61
C THR A 3 -22.75 38.09 21.25
N SER A 4 -22.81 36.80 21.59
CA SER A 4 -21.86 35.81 21.06
C SER A 4 -22.08 35.72 19.55
N ALA A 5 -21.19 36.32 18.78
CA ALA A 5 -21.10 36.11 17.35
C ALA A 5 -20.85 34.59 17.13
N THR A 6 -21.88 33.88 16.68
CA THR A 6 -21.77 32.52 16.21
C THR A 6 -20.83 32.53 14.99
N ALA A 7 -19.62 32.00 15.16
CA ALA A 7 -18.71 31.76 14.04
C ALA A 7 -19.46 30.97 12.94
N PRO A 8 -19.31 31.32 11.68
CA PRO A 8 -19.97 30.61 10.59
C PRO A 8 -19.60 29.12 10.68
N ARG A 9 -20.64 28.30 10.78
CA ARG A 9 -20.52 26.83 10.82
C ARG A 9 -20.06 26.42 9.42
N GLU A 10 -18.73 26.30 9.27
CA GLU A 10 -18.15 25.77 8.02
C GLU A 10 -18.76 24.39 7.77
N LEU A 11 -19.39 24.25 6.60
CA LEU A 11 -19.96 22.96 6.19
C LEU A 11 -18.84 21.93 6.14
N PRO A 12 -19.02 20.73 6.74
CA PRO A 12 -17.98 19.73 6.75
C PRO A 12 -17.62 19.34 5.30
N VAL A 13 -16.35 19.50 4.95
CA VAL A 13 -15.83 19.13 3.62
C VAL A 13 -16.14 17.66 3.34
N SER A 14 -16.77 17.37 2.23
CA SER A 14 -17.05 15.99 1.83
C SER A 14 -15.75 15.22 1.66
N ILE A 15 -15.65 14.02 2.24
CA ILE A 15 -14.49 13.13 2.07
C ILE A 15 -14.48 12.43 0.71
N ALA A 16 -15.58 12.49 -0.04
CA ALA A 16 -15.70 11.79 -1.32
C ALA A 16 -14.67 12.27 -2.35
N LEU A 17 -14.51 13.57 -2.51
CA LEU A 17 -13.53 14.12 -3.48
C LEU A 17 -12.08 13.76 -3.13
N PRO A 18 -11.54 14.03 -1.92
CA PRO A 18 -10.19 13.62 -1.57
C PRO A 18 -9.98 12.11 -1.67
N GLY A 19 -11.00 11.32 -1.30
CA GLY A 19 -10.99 9.88 -1.44
C GLY A 19 -10.90 9.42 -2.89
N LEU A 20 -11.64 10.05 -3.80
CA LEU A 20 -11.58 9.77 -5.24
C LEU A 20 -10.23 10.17 -5.84
N VAL A 21 -9.68 11.32 -5.46
CA VAL A 21 -8.37 11.77 -5.97
C VAL A 21 -7.31 10.70 -5.71
N ILE A 22 -7.15 10.26 -4.45
CA ILE A 22 -6.14 9.25 -4.12
C ILE A 22 -6.48 7.88 -4.72
N ALA A 23 -7.76 7.49 -4.75
CA ALA A 23 -8.18 6.21 -5.30
C ALA A 23 -7.87 6.09 -6.80
N ILE A 24 -8.20 7.12 -7.58
CA ILE A 24 -7.92 7.16 -9.03
C ILE A 24 -6.43 7.29 -9.30
N ALA A 25 -5.71 8.10 -8.53
CA ALA A 25 -4.26 8.25 -8.69
C ALA A 25 -3.49 6.95 -8.48
N LEU A 26 -4.01 6.02 -7.69
CA LEU A 26 -3.39 4.74 -7.35
C LEU A 26 -3.55 3.64 -8.42
N ILE A 27 -4.40 3.82 -9.45
CA ILE A 27 -4.75 2.73 -10.39
C ILE A 27 -3.54 2.14 -11.12
N GLY A 28 -2.60 2.99 -11.57
CA GLY A 28 -1.38 2.55 -12.24
C GLY A 28 -0.41 1.81 -11.32
N ASP A 29 -0.25 2.29 -10.08
CA ASP A 29 0.64 1.65 -9.10
C ASP A 29 0.12 0.28 -8.66
N ALA A 30 -1.18 0.08 -8.55
CA ALA A 30 -1.71 -1.24 -8.21
C ALA A 30 -1.44 -2.28 -9.31
N LEU A 31 -1.69 -1.89 -10.55
CA LEU A 31 -1.57 -2.80 -11.69
C LEU A 31 -0.12 -3.18 -11.99
N ILE A 32 0.86 -2.30 -11.75
CA ILE A 32 2.26 -2.55 -12.10
C ILE A 32 2.85 -3.77 -11.38
N TYR A 33 2.36 -4.11 -10.18
CA TYR A 33 2.77 -5.31 -9.45
C TYR A 33 2.32 -6.61 -10.13
N ALA A 34 1.24 -6.59 -10.91
CA ALA A 34 0.77 -7.74 -11.66
C ALA A 34 1.40 -7.82 -13.06
N VAL A 35 1.68 -6.67 -13.67
CA VAL A 35 2.13 -6.58 -15.07
C VAL A 35 3.66 -6.61 -15.20
N LEU A 36 4.37 -5.78 -14.44
CA LEU A 36 5.80 -5.57 -14.62
C LEU A 36 6.64 -6.85 -14.44
N PRO A 37 6.40 -7.74 -13.46
CA PRO A 37 7.18 -8.97 -13.34
C PRO A 37 7.05 -9.92 -14.54
N LEU A 38 5.86 -9.99 -15.15
CA LEU A 38 5.57 -10.89 -16.27
C LEU A 38 6.05 -10.33 -17.62
N TYR A 39 5.95 -9.03 -17.82
CA TYR A 39 6.19 -8.36 -19.08
C TYR A 39 7.42 -7.44 -19.06
N HIS A 40 8.33 -7.66 -18.11
CA HIS A 40 9.48 -6.76 -17.88
C HIS A 40 10.33 -6.49 -19.14
N GLN A 41 10.44 -7.47 -20.04
CA GLN A 41 11.16 -7.32 -21.29
C GLN A 41 10.53 -6.29 -22.23
N GLU A 42 9.19 -6.20 -22.24
CA GLU A 42 8.47 -5.21 -23.04
C GLU A 42 8.65 -3.77 -22.51
N PHE A 43 9.04 -3.63 -21.24
CA PHE A 43 9.42 -2.34 -20.64
C PHE A 43 10.92 -2.03 -20.79
N GLY A 44 11.68 -2.88 -21.51
CA GLY A 44 13.12 -2.70 -21.68
C GLY A 44 13.93 -2.87 -20.40
N VAL A 45 13.46 -3.69 -19.44
CA VAL A 45 14.11 -3.88 -18.13
C VAL A 45 14.38 -5.35 -17.83
N SER A 46 15.47 -5.63 -17.11
CA SER A 46 15.78 -6.97 -16.62
C SER A 46 14.91 -7.33 -15.40
N LEU A 47 14.79 -8.64 -15.08
CA LEU A 47 14.09 -9.09 -13.89
C LEU A 47 14.70 -8.51 -12.59
N ALA A 48 16.01 -8.40 -12.52
CA ALA A 48 16.68 -7.74 -11.39
C ALA A 48 16.24 -6.28 -11.24
N MET A 49 16.06 -5.57 -12.36
CA MET A 49 15.59 -4.18 -12.37
C MET A 49 14.12 -4.07 -11.92
N VAL A 50 13.28 -5.08 -12.16
CA VAL A 50 11.90 -5.12 -11.62
C VAL A 50 11.91 -4.99 -10.10
N GLY A 51 12.80 -5.72 -9.41
CA GLY A 51 12.96 -5.61 -7.96
C GLY A 51 13.32 -4.19 -7.51
N VAL A 52 14.27 -3.56 -8.23
CA VAL A 52 14.67 -2.16 -7.97
C VAL A 52 13.48 -1.22 -8.17
N LEU A 53 12.78 -1.33 -9.30
CA LEU A 53 11.65 -0.47 -9.62
C LEU A 53 10.50 -0.60 -8.61
N LEU A 54 10.14 -1.81 -8.20
CA LEU A 54 9.08 -2.03 -7.22
C LEU A 54 9.47 -1.62 -5.79
N SER A 55 10.77 -1.58 -5.50
CA SER A 55 11.31 -1.10 -4.23
C SER A 55 11.43 0.43 -4.17
N LEU A 56 11.82 1.05 -5.28
CA LEU A 56 12.26 2.45 -5.36
C LEU A 56 11.23 3.44 -4.83
N ASN A 57 9.94 3.25 -5.14
CA ASN A 57 8.88 4.14 -4.66
C ASN A 57 8.79 4.15 -3.13
N ARG A 58 9.11 3.05 -2.46
CA ARG A 58 9.09 2.95 -0.99
C ARG A 58 10.29 3.65 -0.37
N TRP A 59 11.47 3.48 -0.95
CA TRP A 59 12.67 4.22 -0.54
C TRP A 59 12.46 5.73 -0.69
N ILE A 60 11.94 6.16 -1.83
CA ILE A 60 11.64 7.58 -2.06
C ILE A 60 10.62 8.10 -1.04
N ARG A 61 9.56 7.35 -0.71
CA ARG A 61 8.60 7.76 0.32
C ARG A 61 9.25 7.94 1.69
N LEU A 62 10.09 6.98 2.10
CA LEU A 62 10.79 7.07 3.38
C LEU A 62 11.63 8.34 3.49
N LEU A 63 12.30 8.72 2.39
CA LEU A 63 13.15 9.91 2.33
C LEU A 63 12.35 11.21 2.12
N ALA A 64 11.34 11.18 1.27
CA ALA A 64 10.59 12.36 0.84
C ALA A 64 9.50 12.79 1.83
N ASN A 65 9.00 11.93 2.72
CA ASN A 65 7.86 12.22 3.59
C ASN A 65 8.04 13.53 4.39
N SER A 66 9.23 13.78 4.96
CA SER A 66 9.51 14.99 5.72
C SER A 66 9.56 16.24 4.83
N ALA A 67 10.16 16.14 3.66
CA ALA A 67 10.23 17.25 2.68
C ALA A 67 8.84 17.58 2.15
N VAL A 68 8.04 16.56 1.82
CA VAL A 68 6.65 16.70 1.36
C VAL A 68 5.78 17.32 2.45
N ALA A 69 5.95 16.91 3.71
CA ALA A 69 5.23 17.50 4.84
C ALA A 69 5.57 18.98 5.01
N HIS A 70 6.86 19.34 4.91
CA HIS A 70 7.29 20.73 4.98
C HIS A 70 6.75 21.57 3.81
N LEU A 71 6.76 21.01 2.60
CA LEU A 71 6.17 21.65 1.44
C LEU A 71 4.66 21.87 1.62
N GLY A 72 3.95 20.84 2.12
CA GLY A 72 2.51 20.89 2.38
C GLY A 72 2.13 21.98 3.39
N GLN A 73 2.96 22.23 4.42
CA GLN A 73 2.75 23.34 5.35
C GLN A 73 2.87 24.71 4.65
N ARG A 74 3.77 24.83 3.66
CA ARG A 74 3.97 26.07 2.92
C ARG A 74 2.87 26.35 1.89
N ILE A 75 2.53 25.37 1.06
CA ILE A 75 1.61 25.59 -0.07
C ILE A 75 0.16 25.20 0.25
N GLY A 76 -0.07 24.45 1.33
CA GLY A 76 -1.39 23.96 1.77
C GLY A 76 -1.80 22.63 1.14
N PRO A 77 -2.77 21.91 1.76
CA PRO A 77 -3.19 20.57 1.33
C PRO A 77 -3.80 20.54 -0.09
N HIS A 78 -4.54 21.57 -0.49
CA HIS A 78 -5.14 21.69 -1.83
C HIS A 78 -4.06 21.70 -2.93
N SER A 79 -3.11 22.65 -2.85
CA SER A 79 -2.04 22.78 -3.86
C SER A 79 -1.13 21.56 -3.88
N LEU A 80 -0.85 20.97 -2.70
CA LEU A 80 -0.06 19.75 -2.59
C LEU A 80 -0.75 18.58 -3.28
N MET A 81 -2.06 18.41 -3.07
CA MET A 81 -2.83 17.33 -3.68
C MET A 81 -2.97 17.49 -5.19
N THR A 82 -3.16 18.72 -5.66
CA THR A 82 -3.21 19.04 -7.09
C THR A 82 -1.88 18.74 -7.79
N ALA A 83 -0.76 19.17 -7.20
CA ALA A 83 0.57 18.86 -7.73
C ALA A 83 0.84 17.36 -7.75
N ALA A 84 0.42 16.64 -6.72
CA ALA A 84 0.55 15.20 -6.63
C ALA A 84 -0.33 14.45 -7.65
N ALA A 85 -1.53 14.96 -7.96
CA ALA A 85 -2.37 14.41 -9.03
C ALA A 85 -1.68 14.55 -10.40
N VAL A 86 -1.07 15.70 -10.70
CA VAL A 86 -0.26 15.88 -11.92
C VAL A 86 0.92 14.90 -11.95
N GLY A 87 1.65 14.76 -10.84
CA GLY A 87 2.75 13.81 -10.74
C GLY A 87 2.31 12.34 -10.97
N SER A 88 1.11 11.97 -10.49
CA SER A 88 0.54 10.62 -10.71
C SER A 88 0.18 10.38 -12.17
N ILE A 89 -0.40 11.38 -12.86
CA ILE A 89 -0.71 11.30 -14.30
C ILE A 89 0.58 11.06 -15.08
N VAL A 90 1.59 11.90 -14.85
CA VAL A 90 2.88 11.81 -15.54
C VAL A 90 3.55 10.46 -15.27
N SER A 91 3.63 10.05 -14.00
CA SER A 91 4.22 8.78 -13.61
C SER A 91 3.53 7.58 -14.27
N THR A 92 2.19 7.52 -14.20
CA THR A 92 1.41 6.41 -14.78
C THR A 92 1.54 6.37 -16.31
N THR A 93 1.50 7.51 -16.97
CA THR A 93 1.70 7.60 -18.43
C THR A 93 3.11 7.18 -18.84
N LEU A 94 4.12 7.57 -18.07
CA LEU A 94 5.51 7.20 -18.32
C LEU A 94 5.76 5.70 -18.19
N TYR A 95 5.01 4.97 -17.36
CA TYR A 95 5.10 3.50 -17.36
C TYR A 95 4.78 2.92 -18.73
N GLY A 96 3.82 3.48 -19.47
CA GLY A 96 3.46 3.02 -20.79
C GLY A 96 4.37 3.55 -21.91
N LEU A 97 4.73 4.83 -21.87
CA LEU A 97 5.53 5.48 -22.91
C LEU A 97 7.04 5.31 -22.68
N GLY A 98 7.45 5.12 -21.44
CA GLY A 98 8.87 5.05 -21.06
C GLY A 98 9.51 3.75 -21.56
N ASP A 99 10.72 3.86 -22.10
CA ASP A 99 11.55 2.72 -22.48
C ASP A 99 12.86 2.73 -21.71
N GLY A 100 13.26 1.54 -21.26
CA GLY A 100 14.49 1.36 -20.50
C GLY A 100 14.42 1.76 -19.03
N ALA A 101 15.42 1.32 -18.28
CA ALA A 101 15.47 1.41 -16.80
C ALA A 101 15.43 2.86 -16.29
N GLY A 102 16.12 3.79 -16.94
CA GLY A 102 16.25 5.17 -16.46
C GLY A 102 14.91 5.90 -16.37
N LEU A 103 14.08 5.82 -17.43
CA LEU A 103 12.79 6.48 -17.45
C LEU A 103 11.77 5.79 -16.54
N GLN A 104 11.83 4.47 -16.44
CA GLN A 104 11.03 3.70 -15.48
C GLN A 104 11.40 4.06 -14.02
N MET A 105 12.69 4.21 -13.71
CA MET A 105 13.15 4.68 -12.39
C MET A 105 12.65 6.08 -12.09
N PHE A 106 12.75 7.02 -13.03
CA PHE A 106 12.21 8.37 -12.87
C PHE A 106 10.70 8.34 -12.58
N ALA A 107 9.93 7.57 -13.35
CA ALA A 107 8.50 7.40 -13.13
C ALA A 107 8.20 6.85 -11.72
N ARG A 108 8.96 5.87 -11.23
CA ARG A 108 8.81 5.32 -9.89
C ARG A 108 9.20 6.31 -8.78
N CYS A 109 10.24 7.12 -8.99
CA CYS A 109 10.60 8.20 -8.05
C CYS A 109 9.50 9.25 -7.97
N LEU A 110 9.03 9.72 -9.14
CA LEU A 110 7.95 10.69 -9.22
C LEU A 110 6.68 10.18 -8.54
N TRP A 111 6.33 8.89 -8.77
CA TRP A 111 5.24 8.24 -8.08
C TRP A 111 5.43 8.23 -6.56
N GLY A 112 6.61 7.88 -6.07
CA GLY A 112 6.90 7.83 -4.63
C GLY A 112 6.66 9.18 -3.94
N VAL A 113 7.11 10.28 -4.54
CA VAL A 113 6.87 11.64 -4.04
C VAL A 113 5.38 12.00 -4.12
N SER A 114 4.74 11.72 -5.27
CA SER A 114 3.32 12.00 -5.49
C SER A 114 2.44 11.23 -4.50
N PHE A 115 2.74 9.96 -4.25
CA PHE A 115 1.99 9.16 -3.27
C PHE A 115 2.14 9.71 -1.84
N ALA A 116 3.35 10.13 -1.43
CA ALA A 116 3.55 10.76 -0.13
C ALA A 116 2.69 12.02 0.02
N ALA A 117 2.63 12.84 -1.02
CA ALA A 117 1.84 14.07 -1.06
C ALA A 117 0.33 13.78 -1.06
N LEU A 118 -0.14 12.81 -1.85
CA LEU A 118 -1.54 12.36 -1.87
C LEU A 118 -1.99 11.84 -0.50
N ASN A 119 -1.18 10.99 0.11
CA ASN A 119 -1.51 10.39 1.40
C ASN A 119 -1.59 11.44 2.51
N LEU A 120 -0.62 12.38 2.56
CA LEU A 120 -0.61 13.46 3.54
C LEU A 120 -1.81 14.39 3.35
N SER A 121 -2.08 14.83 2.11
CA SER A 121 -3.19 15.73 1.81
C SER A 121 -4.54 15.06 2.08
N SER A 122 -4.71 13.79 1.68
CA SER A 122 -5.95 13.03 1.94
C SER A 122 -6.23 12.91 3.44
N LEU A 123 -5.19 12.66 4.24
CA LEU A 123 -5.31 12.61 5.69
C LEU A 123 -5.70 13.98 6.27
N ALA A 124 -5.13 15.08 5.78
CA ALA A 124 -5.50 16.42 6.21
C ALA A 124 -6.99 16.71 5.96
N TYR A 125 -7.52 16.34 4.78
CA TYR A 125 -8.95 16.43 4.51
C TYR A 125 -9.79 15.48 5.39
N ALA A 126 -9.32 14.29 5.69
CA ALA A 126 -10.04 13.35 6.54
C ALA A 126 -10.17 13.87 7.98
N VAL A 127 -9.10 14.43 8.54
CA VAL A 127 -9.08 14.93 9.94
C VAL A 127 -9.59 16.36 10.10
N SER A 128 -9.93 17.06 9.02
CA SER A 128 -10.51 18.43 9.09
C SER A 128 -11.81 18.48 9.89
N ASP A 129 -12.54 17.37 9.97
CA ASP A 129 -13.70 17.16 10.82
C ASP A 129 -13.34 16.15 11.93
N ARG A 130 -12.75 16.64 13.03
CA ARG A 130 -12.23 15.80 14.12
C ARG A 130 -13.23 14.80 14.70
N PRO A 131 -14.50 15.15 14.99
CA PRO A 131 -15.48 14.21 15.52
C PRO A 131 -15.74 12.99 14.63
N ASN A 132 -15.64 13.15 13.32
CA ASN A 132 -15.92 12.11 12.32
C ASN A 132 -14.64 11.56 11.65
N ALA A 133 -13.45 11.93 12.09
CA ALA A 133 -12.19 11.61 11.41
C ALA A 133 -12.01 10.10 11.15
N GLY A 134 -12.30 9.24 12.13
CA GLY A 134 -12.21 7.79 11.97
C GLY A 134 -13.14 7.24 10.90
N LYS A 135 -14.41 7.68 10.89
CA LYS A 135 -15.41 7.30 9.89
C LYS A 135 -15.00 7.76 8.49
N ARG A 136 -14.45 8.98 8.38
CA ARG A 136 -13.98 9.56 7.12
C ARG A 136 -12.77 8.81 6.56
N VAL A 137 -11.79 8.47 7.41
CA VAL A 137 -10.64 7.64 7.02
C VAL A 137 -11.11 6.25 6.56
N GLY A 138 -12.05 5.64 7.27
CA GLY A 138 -12.63 4.35 6.89
C GLY A 138 -13.31 4.39 5.52
N LEU A 139 -14.14 5.41 5.26
CA LEU A 139 -14.79 5.60 3.97
C LEU A 139 -13.79 5.83 2.84
N MET A 140 -12.77 6.66 3.07
CA MET A 140 -11.70 6.88 2.10
C MET A 140 -10.97 5.58 1.74
N ARG A 141 -10.66 4.74 2.74
CA ARG A 141 -10.04 3.43 2.51
C ARG A 141 -10.92 2.48 1.72
N ALA A 142 -12.23 2.46 1.99
CA ALA A 142 -13.18 1.67 1.23
C ALA A 142 -13.24 2.12 -0.24
N MET A 143 -13.27 3.43 -0.49
CA MET A 143 -13.24 3.97 -1.86
C MET A 143 -11.95 3.60 -2.59
N ILE A 144 -10.80 3.74 -1.93
CA ILE A 144 -9.51 3.29 -2.48
C ILE A 144 -9.61 1.81 -2.85
N GLY A 145 -10.05 0.95 -1.93
CA GLY A 145 -10.14 -0.49 -2.15
C GLY A 145 -11.04 -0.85 -3.34
N MET A 146 -12.22 -0.22 -3.46
CA MET A 146 -13.14 -0.46 -4.60
C MET A 146 -12.49 -0.09 -5.94
N VAL A 147 -11.88 1.09 -6.03
CA VAL A 147 -11.21 1.53 -7.26
C VAL A 147 -10.02 0.63 -7.57
N GLN A 148 -9.28 0.16 -6.56
CA GLN A 148 -8.17 -0.77 -6.76
C GLN A 148 -8.64 -2.14 -7.31
N ILE A 149 -9.75 -2.68 -6.81
CA ILE A 149 -10.33 -3.93 -7.33
C ILE A 149 -10.67 -3.75 -8.81
N LEU A 150 -11.38 -2.68 -9.16
CA LEU A 150 -11.75 -2.41 -10.54
C LEU A 150 -10.54 -2.19 -11.44
N SER A 151 -9.52 -1.46 -10.97
CA SER A 151 -8.30 -1.20 -11.74
C SER A 151 -7.46 -2.45 -11.96
N LEU A 152 -7.36 -3.33 -10.96
CA LEU A 152 -6.61 -4.58 -11.07
C LEU A 152 -7.27 -5.53 -12.06
N LEU A 153 -8.57 -5.78 -11.91
CA LEU A 153 -9.28 -6.71 -12.77
C LEU A 153 -9.46 -6.15 -14.18
N GLY A 154 -9.93 -4.90 -14.30
CA GLY A 154 -10.10 -4.23 -15.59
C GLY A 154 -8.77 -3.96 -16.28
N GLY A 155 -7.74 -3.55 -15.54
CA GLY A 155 -6.40 -3.32 -16.06
C GLY A 155 -5.71 -4.60 -16.56
N ALA A 156 -5.86 -5.72 -15.83
CA ALA A 156 -5.33 -7.00 -16.27
C ALA A 156 -6.05 -7.50 -17.54
N TRP A 157 -7.37 -7.33 -17.62
CA TRP A 157 -8.15 -7.63 -18.83
C TRP A 157 -7.72 -6.74 -19.99
N LEU A 158 -7.57 -5.43 -19.79
CA LEU A 158 -7.07 -4.51 -20.81
C LEU A 158 -5.65 -4.89 -21.25
N CYS A 159 -4.77 -5.26 -20.32
CA CYS A 159 -3.40 -5.68 -20.63
C CYS A 159 -3.37 -6.82 -21.65
N LEU A 160 -4.30 -7.78 -21.55
CA LEU A 160 -4.40 -8.90 -22.49
C LEU A 160 -4.92 -8.49 -23.87
N ASN A 161 -5.73 -7.42 -23.96
CA ASN A 161 -6.36 -7.00 -25.20
C ASN A 161 -5.59 -5.91 -25.95
N VAL A 162 -4.96 -4.96 -25.21
CA VAL A 162 -4.28 -3.82 -25.82
C VAL A 162 -2.75 -3.84 -25.61
N GLY A 163 -2.27 -4.72 -24.74
CA GLY A 163 -0.85 -4.87 -24.39
C GLY A 163 -0.44 -4.20 -23.09
N PRO A 164 0.71 -4.65 -22.50
CA PRO A 164 1.13 -4.27 -21.16
C PRO A 164 1.58 -2.80 -21.04
N ARG A 165 2.04 -2.18 -22.10
CA ARG A 165 2.44 -0.76 -22.11
C ARG A 165 1.23 0.15 -22.32
N GLN A 166 0.36 -0.19 -23.27
CA GLN A 166 -0.80 0.63 -23.64
C GLN A 166 -1.79 0.78 -22.49
N VAL A 167 -1.95 -0.23 -21.65
CA VAL A 167 -2.83 -0.12 -20.45
C VAL A 167 -2.41 1.00 -19.53
N PHE A 168 -1.11 1.27 -19.39
CA PHE A 168 -0.64 2.38 -18.53
C PHE A 168 -0.87 3.76 -19.18
N VAL A 169 -0.84 3.85 -20.49
CA VAL A 169 -1.22 5.10 -21.21
C VAL A 169 -2.71 5.38 -20.99
N ILE A 170 -3.57 4.36 -21.15
CA ILE A 170 -5.01 4.47 -20.87
C ILE A 170 -5.24 4.85 -19.40
N PHE A 171 -4.53 4.21 -18.47
CA PHE A 171 -4.63 4.53 -17.04
C PHE A 171 -4.12 5.94 -16.74
N GLY A 172 -3.09 6.42 -17.43
CA GLY A 172 -2.64 7.81 -17.35
C GLY A 172 -3.75 8.79 -17.74
N ALA A 173 -4.46 8.49 -18.82
CA ALA A 173 -5.63 9.29 -19.25
C ALA A 173 -6.77 9.23 -18.21
N ILE A 174 -7.08 8.07 -17.66
CA ILE A 174 -8.09 7.94 -16.58
C ILE A 174 -7.62 8.68 -15.31
N THR A 175 -6.33 8.64 -14.99
CA THR A 175 -5.78 9.35 -13.83
C THR A 175 -5.96 10.87 -13.94
N SER A 176 -6.17 11.44 -15.14
CA SER A 176 -6.49 12.88 -15.29
C SER A 176 -7.81 13.28 -14.60
N LEU A 177 -8.72 12.33 -14.37
CA LEU A 177 -9.92 12.57 -13.56
C LEU A 177 -9.56 12.89 -12.09
N ALA A 178 -8.46 12.36 -11.57
CA ALA A 178 -7.96 12.73 -10.24
C ALA A 178 -7.58 14.20 -10.16
N LEU A 179 -7.01 14.77 -11.22
CA LEU A 179 -6.69 16.20 -11.28
C LEU A 179 -7.96 17.06 -11.29
N ILE A 180 -8.99 16.66 -12.05
CA ILE A 180 -10.27 17.35 -12.08
C ILE A 180 -10.89 17.36 -10.67
N CYS A 181 -10.93 16.21 -10.01
CA CYS A 181 -11.41 16.10 -8.63
C CYS A 181 -10.55 16.94 -7.65
N ALA A 182 -9.23 16.99 -7.83
CA ALA A 182 -8.33 17.74 -6.97
C ALA A 182 -8.56 19.26 -7.10
N LEU A 183 -8.80 19.76 -8.31
CA LEU A 183 -9.12 21.17 -8.56
C LEU A 183 -10.46 21.61 -7.95
N MET A 184 -11.40 20.69 -7.77
CA MET A 184 -12.71 20.96 -7.15
C MET A 184 -12.65 20.93 -5.61
N LEU A 185 -11.52 20.60 -5.00
CA LEU A 185 -11.38 20.55 -3.55
C LEU A 185 -11.41 21.95 -2.94
N PRO A 186 -12.06 22.11 -1.78
CA PRO A 186 -11.99 23.35 -1.03
C PRO A 186 -10.59 23.57 -0.44
N HIS A 187 -10.22 24.84 -0.34
CA HIS A 187 -8.97 25.24 0.31
C HIS A 187 -9.10 25.08 1.83
N LEU A 188 -8.29 24.20 2.40
CA LEU A 188 -8.17 24.10 3.86
C LEU A 188 -7.18 25.13 4.38
N PRO A 189 -7.39 25.67 5.61
CA PRO A 189 -6.42 26.51 6.29
C PRO A 189 -5.06 25.80 6.39
N ARG A 190 -3.98 26.58 6.26
CA ARG A 190 -2.63 26.07 6.45
C ARG A 190 -2.41 25.80 7.94
N GLU A 191 -1.97 24.60 8.27
CA GLU A 191 -1.58 24.32 9.66
C GLU A 191 -0.26 25.05 9.99
N ALA A 192 -0.18 25.59 11.22
CA ALA A 192 1.04 26.17 11.73
C ALA A 192 2.16 25.10 11.76
N SER A 193 3.35 25.48 11.32
CA SER A 193 4.51 24.59 11.25
C SER A 193 4.86 24.03 12.62
N SER A 194 4.42 22.83 12.93
CA SER A 194 5.07 22.01 13.96
C SER A 194 6.33 21.44 13.31
N GLY A 195 7.50 21.83 13.80
CA GLY A 195 8.79 21.47 13.22
C GLY A 195 8.84 19.98 12.84
N THR A 196 8.97 19.70 11.54
CA THR A 196 9.08 18.34 11.04
C THR A 196 10.43 17.77 11.46
N LYS A 197 10.43 16.78 12.34
CA LYS A 197 11.63 16.01 12.62
C LYS A 197 12.05 15.28 11.34
N GLY A 198 13.33 15.35 10.99
CA GLY A 198 13.89 14.60 9.86
C GLY A 198 13.62 13.09 10.00
N PHE A 199 13.87 12.34 8.93
CA PHE A 199 13.76 10.88 8.94
C PHE A 199 14.62 10.30 10.08
N THR A 200 13.99 9.68 11.05
CA THR A 200 14.65 8.92 12.09
C THR A 200 14.09 7.51 12.06
N LEU A 201 14.94 6.52 11.88
CA LEU A 201 14.54 5.12 12.03
C LEU A 201 14.50 4.80 13.53
N PRO A 202 13.31 4.69 14.16
CA PRO A 202 13.22 4.38 15.57
C PRO A 202 13.75 2.98 15.83
N MET A 203 14.33 2.75 17.03
CA MET A 203 14.76 1.39 17.42
C MET A 203 13.56 0.43 17.36
N PRO A 204 13.72 -0.73 16.69
CA PRO A 204 12.62 -1.67 16.53
C PRO A 204 12.33 -2.39 17.84
N HIS A 205 11.08 -2.42 18.21
CA HIS A 205 10.57 -3.32 19.23
C HIS A 205 9.94 -4.55 18.54
N ARG A 206 9.36 -5.44 19.31
CA ARG A 206 8.79 -6.70 18.81
C ARG A 206 7.74 -6.51 17.70
N LEU A 207 6.87 -5.50 17.82
CA LEU A 207 5.83 -5.22 16.82
C LEU A 207 6.41 -4.66 15.53
N GLU A 208 7.46 -3.86 15.62
CA GLU A 208 8.18 -3.32 14.46
C GLU A 208 8.95 -4.42 13.72
N VAL A 209 9.56 -5.38 14.46
CA VAL A 209 10.19 -6.56 13.86
C VAL A 209 9.15 -7.41 13.12
N TRP A 210 7.97 -7.61 13.72
CA TRP A 210 6.86 -8.25 13.04
C TRP A 210 6.42 -7.46 11.80
N GLY A 211 6.29 -6.14 11.91
CA GLY A 211 5.98 -5.25 10.77
C GLY A 211 7.00 -5.37 9.64
N PHE A 212 8.31 -5.38 9.98
CA PHE A 212 9.38 -5.59 9.01
C PHE A 212 9.23 -6.93 8.28
N MET A 213 9.01 -8.02 9.01
CA MET A 213 8.85 -9.35 8.43
C MET A 213 7.60 -9.45 7.53
N LEU A 214 6.48 -8.83 7.93
CA LEU A 214 5.28 -8.73 7.09
C LEU A 214 5.57 -7.94 5.80
N GLY A 215 6.30 -6.84 5.92
CA GLY A 215 6.72 -6.04 4.78
C GLY A 215 7.66 -6.81 3.86
N PHE A 216 8.70 -7.40 4.41
CA PHE A 216 9.72 -8.13 3.66
C PHE A 216 9.15 -9.37 2.95
N ALA A 217 8.54 -10.28 3.71
CA ALA A 217 8.03 -11.53 3.17
C ALA A 217 6.78 -11.32 2.31
N GLY A 218 5.79 -10.57 2.81
CA GLY A 218 4.49 -10.47 2.18
C GLY A 218 4.35 -9.33 1.16
N ASP A 219 4.82 -8.10 1.47
CA ASP A 219 4.73 -6.96 0.54
C ASP A 219 5.92 -6.89 -0.43
N GLY A 220 7.01 -7.56 -0.08
CA GLY A 220 8.25 -7.59 -0.85
C GLY A 220 8.38 -8.85 -1.67
N VAL A 221 8.91 -9.92 -1.06
CA VAL A 221 9.26 -11.15 -1.79
C VAL A 221 8.03 -11.79 -2.43
N PHE A 222 7.00 -12.10 -1.63
CA PHE A 222 5.79 -12.78 -2.13
C PHE A 222 5.09 -11.99 -3.23
N LEU A 223 4.88 -10.69 -3.07
CA LEU A 223 4.13 -9.90 -4.05
C LEU A 223 4.84 -9.84 -5.41
N LEU A 224 6.18 -9.78 -5.44
CA LEU A 224 6.95 -9.81 -6.68
C LEU A 224 6.90 -11.19 -7.33
N THR A 225 7.05 -12.26 -6.54
CA THR A 225 7.11 -13.64 -7.05
C THR A 225 5.73 -14.22 -7.35
N LEU A 226 4.65 -13.60 -6.84
CA LEU A 226 3.27 -14.05 -7.04
C LEU A 226 2.92 -14.26 -8.53
N ALA A 227 3.38 -13.36 -9.39
CA ALA A 227 3.12 -13.44 -10.81
C ALA A 227 3.75 -14.70 -11.46
N PHE A 228 4.93 -15.09 -11.00
CA PHE A 228 5.62 -16.32 -11.46
C PHE A 228 4.95 -17.55 -10.87
N LEU A 229 4.59 -17.56 -9.58
CA LEU A 229 3.83 -18.66 -8.98
C LEU A 229 2.53 -18.95 -9.74
N MET A 230 1.79 -17.89 -10.12
CA MET A 230 0.54 -18.07 -10.86
C MET A 230 0.77 -18.52 -12.30
N LYS A 231 1.90 -18.15 -12.92
CA LYS A 231 2.26 -18.61 -14.27
C LYS A 231 2.47 -20.12 -14.32
N ASP A 232 3.11 -20.67 -13.28
CA ASP A 232 3.50 -22.07 -13.26
C ASP A 232 2.38 -22.99 -12.74
N SER A 233 1.46 -22.45 -11.91
CA SER A 233 0.44 -23.25 -11.18
C SER A 233 -0.93 -23.29 -11.86
N LEU A 234 -1.28 -22.34 -12.71
CA LEU A 234 -2.62 -22.23 -13.31
C LEU A 234 -2.58 -22.43 -14.83
N THR A 235 -3.17 -23.53 -15.27
CA THR A 235 -3.42 -23.79 -16.69
C THR A 235 -4.78 -23.21 -17.09
N GLY A 236 -4.85 -22.52 -18.24
CA GLY A 236 -6.11 -21.99 -18.78
C GLY A 236 -6.51 -20.59 -18.27
N VAL A 237 -5.81 -20.01 -17.30
CA VAL A 237 -6.02 -18.63 -16.84
C VAL A 237 -4.75 -17.83 -17.10
N ALA A 238 -4.89 -16.66 -17.72
CA ALA A 238 -3.74 -15.78 -17.95
C ALA A 238 -3.09 -15.37 -16.61
N PRO A 239 -1.77 -15.52 -16.44
CA PRO A 239 -1.08 -15.25 -15.17
C PRO A 239 -1.30 -13.84 -14.64
N VAL A 240 -1.42 -12.85 -15.52
CA VAL A 240 -1.70 -11.46 -15.12
C VAL A 240 -3.08 -11.31 -14.48
N LEU A 241 -4.10 -12.02 -15.00
CA LEU A 241 -5.45 -12.02 -14.42
C LEU A 241 -5.47 -12.73 -13.06
N ALA A 242 -4.80 -13.87 -12.94
CA ALA A 242 -4.70 -14.60 -11.68
C ALA A 242 -4.00 -13.77 -10.61
N THR A 243 -2.88 -13.14 -10.96
CA THR A 243 -2.11 -12.27 -10.06
C THR A 243 -2.93 -11.04 -9.64
N ALA A 244 -3.55 -10.36 -10.61
CA ALA A 244 -4.39 -9.20 -10.33
C ALA A 244 -5.61 -9.58 -9.47
N GLY A 245 -6.22 -10.74 -9.72
CA GLY A 245 -7.33 -11.28 -8.93
C GLY A 245 -6.95 -11.53 -7.48
N LEU A 246 -5.78 -12.12 -7.22
CA LEU A 246 -5.28 -12.33 -5.86
C LEU A 246 -4.96 -11.02 -5.16
N ILE A 247 -4.35 -10.04 -5.85
CA ILE A 247 -4.12 -8.72 -5.27
C ILE A 247 -5.47 -8.02 -4.99
N ALA A 248 -6.45 -8.15 -5.87
CA ALA A 248 -7.80 -7.63 -5.67
C ALA A 248 -8.50 -8.30 -4.49
N LEU A 249 -8.36 -9.62 -4.32
CA LEU A 249 -8.90 -10.37 -3.18
C LEU A 249 -8.42 -9.77 -1.84
N ARG A 250 -7.17 -9.34 -1.75
CA ARG A 250 -6.67 -8.65 -0.55
C ARG A 250 -7.51 -7.42 -0.22
N TRP A 251 -7.87 -6.61 -1.23
CA TRP A 251 -8.70 -5.43 -1.03
C TRP A 251 -10.14 -5.77 -0.64
N VAL A 252 -10.70 -6.83 -1.23
CA VAL A 252 -12.02 -7.35 -0.83
C VAL A 252 -12.02 -7.71 0.66
N VAL A 253 -11.00 -8.46 1.09
CA VAL A 253 -10.87 -8.86 2.50
C VAL A 253 -10.66 -7.63 3.39
N GLU A 254 -9.83 -6.67 3.00
CA GLU A 254 -9.58 -5.45 3.78
C GLU A 254 -10.88 -4.63 3.97
N ILE A 255 -11.68 -4.48 2.92
CA ILE A 255 -12.99 -3.79 2.99
C ILE A 255 -13.95 -4.56 3.89
N ALA A 256 -14.05 -5.88 3.73
CA ALA A 256 -14.97 -6.71 4.49
C ALA A 256 -14.59 -6.79 5.99
N THR A 257 -13.29 -6.86 6.29
CA THR A 257 -12.81 -7.00 7.66
C THR A 257 -12.68 -5.66 8.41
N GLY A 258 -12.68 -4.54 7.70
CA GLY A 258 -12.59 -3.20 8.32
C GLY A 258 -13.67 -2.97 9.39
N PRO A 259 -14.97 -3.10 9.08
CA PRO A 259 -16.05 -2.99 10.06
C PRO A 259 -16.05 -4.12 11.11
N LEU A 260 -15.68 -5.33 10.68
CA LEU A 260 -15.66 -6.52 11.53
C LEU A 260 -14.48 -6.49 12.53
N GLY A 261 -13.35 -5.90 12.16
CA GLY A 261 -12.14 -5.87 12.97
C GLY A 261 -12.34 -5.15 14.30
N GLY A 262 -13.09 -4.06 14.32
CA GLY A 262 -13.50 -3.37 15.54
C GLY A 262 -14.38 -4.28 16.42
N TRP A 263 -15.47 -4.80 15.87
CA TRP A 263 -16.40 -5.66 16.61
C TRP A 263 -15.75 -6.96 17.15
N ILE A 264 -14.89 -7.59 16.35
CA ILE A 264 -14.17 -8.80 16.74
C ILE A 264 -13.13 -8.46 17.82
N GLY A 265 -12.40 -7.34 17.66
CA GLY A 265 -11.43 -6.88 18.63
C GLY A 265 -12.06 -6.58 20.00
N ASP A 266 -13.24 -5.96 20.01
CA ASP A 266 -13.98 -5.64 21.24
C ASP A 266 -14.50 -6.91 21.94
N ARG A 267 -14.89 -7.96 21.18
CA ARG A 267 -15.51 -9.16 21.74
C ARG A 267 -14.50 -10.23 22.17
N PHE A 268 -13.43 -10.43 21.41
CA PHE A 268 -12.48 -11.53 21.63
C PHE A 268 -11.06 -11.05 21.96
N GLY A 269 -10.83 -9.74 21.90
CA GLY A 269 -9.49 -9.14 21.98
C GLY A 269 -8.75 -9.24 20.63
N ALA A 270 -7.98 -8.24 20.28
CA ALA A 270 -7.25 -8.20 19.00
C ALA A 270 -6.11 -9.24 18.95
N ARG A 271 -5.48 -9.54 20.09
CA ARG A 271 -4.30 -10.40 20.17
C ARG A 271 -4.55 -11.86 19.81
N PRO A 272 -5.58 -12.58 20.33
CA PRO A 272 -5.87 -13.96 19.93
C PRO A 272 -6.14 -14.09 18.43
N ILE A 273 -6.87 -13.12 17.86
CA ILE A 273 -7.20 -13.10 16.44
C ILE A 273 -5.95 -12.85 15.60
N ALA A 274 -5.08 -11.95 16.05
CA ALA A 274 -3.80 -11.69 15.38
C ALA A 274 -2.90 -12.94 15.40
N ILE A 275 -2.90 -13.72 16.49
CA ILE A 275 -2.18 -15.01 16.57
C ILE A 275 -2.73 -15.99 15.55
N LEU A 276 -4.06 -16.21 15.51
CA LEU A 276 -4.70 -17.09 14.56
C LEU A 276 -4.40 -16.71 13.12
N ASN A 277 -4.48 -15.39 12.83
CA ASN A 277 -4.17 -14.85 11.52
C ASN A 277 -2.68 -15.00 11.15
N ALA A 278 -1.76 -14.89 12.15
CA ALA A 278 -0.33 -15.14 11.94
C ALA A 278 -0.05 -16.62 11.65
N VAL A 279 -0.71 -17.52 12.35
CA VAL A 279 -0.62 -18.97 12.07
C VAL A 279 -1.10 -19.27 10.65
N ALA A 280 -2.26 -18.74 10.25
CA ALA A 280 -2.77 -18.92 8.89
C ALA A 280 -1.82 -18.34 7.82
N LEU A 281 -1.17 -17.19 8.10
CA LEU A 281 -0.15 -16.63 7.22
C LEU A 281 1.06 -17.57 7.07
N VAL A 282 1.58 -18.09 8.17
CA VAL A 282 2.70 -19.04 8.17
C VAL A 282 2.32 -20.31 7.40
N LEU A 283 1.11 -20.85 7.63
CA LEU A 283 0.60 -22.01 6.88
C LEU A 283 0.48 -21.70 5.39
N GLY A 284 0.11 -20.47 5.00
CA GLY A 284 0.10 -20.04 3.62
C GLY A 284 1.49 -20.12 2.97
N PHE A 285 2.53 -19.63 3.64
CA PHE A 285 3.92 -19.73 3.16
C PHE A 285 4.41 -21.19 3.12
N LEU A 286 4.06 -22.02 4.11
CA LEU A 286 4.37 -23.44 4.10
C LEU A 286 3.65 -24.20 2.98
N ALA A 287 2.41 -23.83 2.66
CA ALA A 287 1.68 -24.42 1.55
C ALA A 287 2.38 -24.14 0.21
N ILE A 288 2.86 -22.89 0.00
CA ILE A 288 3.67 -22.56 -1.19
C ILE A 288 4.98 -23.38 -1.19
N ALA A 289 5.64 -23.51 -0.05
CA ALA A 289 6.87 -24.30 0.08
C ALA A 289 6.64 -25.79 -0.25
N ALA A 290 5.44 -26.30 0.00
CA ALA A 290 5.03 -27.68 -0.29
C ALA A 290 4.48 -27.89 -1.73
N GLY A 291 4.47 -26.85 -2.60
CA GLY A 291 3.97 -26.94 -3.97
C GLY A 291 2.45 -26.69 -4.11
N HIS A 292 1.80 -26.16 -3.06
CA HIS A 292 0.38 -25.77 -3.10
C HIS A 292 0.26 -24.25 -3.29
N GLU A 293 0.78 -23.72 -4.41
CA GLU A 293 0.99 -22.30 -4.65
C GLU A 293 -0.31 -21.48 -4.57
N VAL A 294 -1.38 -21.95 -5.23
CA VAL A 294 -2.67 -21.23 -5.27
C VAL A 294 -3.30 -21.16 -3.87
N LEU A 295 -3.35 -22.29 -3.15
CA LEU A 295 -3.88 -22.32 -1.78
C LEU A 295 -3.08 -21.41 -0.87
N GLY A 296 -1.75 -21.52 -0.94
CA GLY A 296 -0.85 -20.70 -0.14
C GLY A 296 -0.99 -19.20 -0.48
N ALA A 297 -1.07 -18.84 -1.77
CA ALA A 297 -1.27 -17.47 -2.19
C ALA A 297 -2.60 -16.88 -1.67
N VAL A 298 -3.70 -17.65 -1.75
CA VAL A 298 -5.00 -17.23 -1.20
C VAL A 298 -4.91 -16.98 0.32
N LEU A 299 -4.27 -17.89 1.06
CA LEU A 299 -4.07 -17.72 2.50
C LEU A 299 -3.23 -16.48 2.81
N VAL A 300 -2.11 -16.28 2.09
CA VAL A 300 -1.23 -15.12 2.29
C VAL A 300 -1.96 -13.82 2.02
N VAL A 301 -2.67 -13.66 0.90
CA VAL A 301 -3.34 -12.40 0.56
C VAL A 301 -4.50 -12.09 1.50
N THR A 302 -5.25 -13.12 1.92
CA THR A 302 -6.39 -12.99 2.84
C THR A 302 -5.92 -12.54 4.22
N THR A 303 -4.93 -13.24 4.79
CA THR A 303 -4.38 -12.91 6.11
C THR A 303 -3.73 -11.53 6.13
N ARG A 304 -3.11 -11.12 5.02
CA ARG A 304 -2.53 -9.78 4.90
C ARG A 304 -3.59 -8.68 4.87
N GLY A 305 -4.73 -8.89 4.21
CA GLY A 305 -5.87 -7.99 4.26
C GLY A 305 -6.36 -7.79 5.70
N MET A 306 -6.46 -8.87 6.46
CA MET A 306 -6.87 -8.83 7.87
C MET A 306 -5.86 -8.09 8.77
N PHE A 307 -4.54 -8.25 8.55
CA PHE A 307 -3.54 -7.53 9.36
C PHE A 307 -3.60 -6.01 9.19
N ASN A 308 -4.02 -5.50 8.04
CA ASN A 308 -4.20 -4.06 7.85
C ASN A 308 -5.28 -3.46 8.79
N THR A 309 -6.24 -4.27 9.24
CA THR A 309 -7.28 -3.86 10.19
C THR A 309 -6.93 -4.17 11.64
N LEU A 310 -6.21 -5.25 11.91
CA LEU A 310 -5.85 -5.68 13.27
C LEU A 310 -4.69 -4.89 13.88
N VAL A 311 -3.69 -4.52 13.07
CA VAL A 311 -2.48 -3.86 13.58
C VAL A 311 -2.76 -2.52 14.27
N PRO A 312 -3.61 -1.61 13.76
CA PRO A 312 -3.95 -0.39 14.48
C PRO A 312 -4.49 -0.66 15.89
N VAL A 313 -5.29 -1.72 16.07
CA VAL A 313 -5.84 -2.12 17.38
C VAL A 313 -4.72 -2.61 18.30
N LEU A 314 -3.83 -3.47 17.80
CA LEU A 314 -2.65 -3.94 18.57
C LEU A 314 -1.72 -2.81 19.00
N VAL A 315 -1.59 -1.77 18.17
CA VAL A 315 -0.81 -0.57 18.50
C VAL A 315 -1.45 0.20 19.66
N ILE A 316 -2.78 0.33 19.64
CA ILE A 316 -3.54 1.01 20.71
C ILE A 316 -3.42 0.25 22.04
N GLU A 317 -3.54 -1.07 22.03
CA GLU A 317 -3.43 -1.91 23.22
C GLU A 317 -2.06 -1.82 23.93
N ARG A 318 -1.03 -1.36 23.22
CA ARG A 318 0.33 -1.19 23.77
C ARG A 318 0.46 -0.09 24.83
N GLY A 319 -0.34 0.95 24.82
CA GLY A 319 -0.52 1.94 25.88
C GLY A 319 0.69 2.81 26.30
N LYS A 320 1.86 2.72 25.64
CA LYS A 320 3.13 3.30 26.13
C LYS A 320 3.59 4.60 25.45
N ALA A 321 2.97 5.00 24.34
CA ALA A 321 3.30 6.22 23.61
C ALA A 321 2.04 6.78 22.96
N SER A 322 2.12 7.97 22.34
CA SER A 322 0.98 8.41 21.54
C SER A 322 0.71 7.37 20.45
N VAL A 323 -0.57 7.03 20.24
CA VAL A 323 -1.02 6.06 19.22
C VAL A 323 -0.42 6.39 17.86
N LEU A 324 -0.35 7.69 17.51
CA LEU A 324 0.20 8.17 16.26
C LEU A 324 1.70 7.85 16.10
N SER A 325 2.51 8.03 17.15
CA SER A 325 3.95 7.74 17.08
C SER A 325 4.22 6.23 16.97
N SER A 326 3.45 5.41 17.68
CA SER A 326 3.56 3.95 17.60
C SER A 326 3.12 3.41 16.25
N GLN A 327 2.04 3.95 15.67
CA GLN A 327 1.59 3.60 14.33
C GLN A 327 2.61 4.04 13.26
N ALA A 328 3.19 5.22 13.40
CA ALA A 328 4.24 5.71 12.51
C ALA A 328 5.49 4.81 12.55
N SER A 329 5.94 4.43 13.76
CA SER A 329 7.07 3.52 13.94
C SER A 329 6.84 2.16 13.25
N TYR A 330 5.68 1.53 13.52
CA TYR A 330 5.30 0.28 12.87
C TYR A 330 5.28 0.40 11.33
N SER A 331 4.63 1.45 10.81
CA SER A 331 4.53 1.68 9.37
C SER A 331 5.89 1.88 8.71
N THR A 332 6.81 2.59 9.39
CA THR A 332 8.18 2.80 8.91
C THR A 332 8.93 1.48 8.77
N TRP A 333 8.89 0.61 9.77
CA TRP A 333 9.55 -0.68 9.73
C TRP A 333 8.92 -1.64 8.71
N ARG A 334 7.60 -1.62 8.58
CA ARG A 334 6.91 -2.38 7.54
C ARG A 334 7.28 -1.90 6.13
N ASP A 335 7.30 -0.59 5.91
CA ASP A 335 7.70 -0.01 4.62
C ASP A 335 9.19 -0.29 4.31
N PHE A 336 10.04 -0.29 5.34
CA PHE A 336 11.44 -0.68 5.19
C PHE A 336 11.59 -2.15 4.76
N GLY A 337 10.89 -3.08 5.42
CA GLY A 337 10.84 -4.48 4.99
C GLY A 337 10.33 -4.64 3.56
N ALA A 338 9.24 -3.93 3.25
CA ALA A 338 8.64 -3.93 1.91
C ALA A 338 9.48 -3.22 0.84
N ALA A 339 10.47 -2.42 1.23
CA ALA A 339 11.46 -1.85 0.33
C ALA A 339 12.63 -2.82 0.06
N VAL A 340 13.10 -3.52 1.10
CA VAL A 340 14.21 -4.49 0.99
C VAL A 340 13.77 -5.77 0.28
N GLY A 341 12.53 -6.22 0.51
CA GLY A 341 12.00 -7.46 -0.06
C GLY A 341 12.12 -7.54 -1.58
N PRO A 342 11.59 -6.59 -2.35
CA PRO A 342 11.67 -6.65 -3.82
C PRO A 342 13.09 -6.56 -4.37
N LEU A 343 14.02 -5.90 -3.66
CA LEU A 343 15.44 -5.86 -4.05
C LEU A 343 16.07 -7.24 -3.99
N SER A 344 15.77 -8.02 -2.96
CA SER A 344 16.30 -9.36 -2.76
C SER A 344 15.54 -10.43 -3.54
N ALA A 345 14.26 -10.20 -3.83
CA ALA A 345 13.37 -11.22 -4.40
C ALA A 345 13.85 -11.81 -5.74
N PRO A 346 14.34 -11.05 -6.74
CA PRO A 346 14.82 -11.63 -7.99
C PRO A 346 16.00 -12.57 -7.78
N TRP A 347 16.95 -12.19 -6.93
CA TRP A 347 18.10 -13.03 -6.63
C TRP A 347 17.68 -14.30 -5.86
N LEU A 348 16.85 -14.14 -4.83
CA LEU A 348 16.32 -15.26 -4.06
C LEU A 348 15.53 -16.23 -4.94
N PHE A 349 14.69 -15.73 -5.80
CA PHE A 349 13.84 -16.55 -6.68
C PHE A 349 14.66 -17.35 -7.72
N LEU A 350 15.76 -16.78 -8.21
CA LEU A 350 16.61 -17.44 -9.22
C LEU A 350 17.62 -18.43 -8.62
N ASN A 351 18.05 -18.23 -7.37
CA ASN A 351 19.18 -18.98 -6.79
C ASN A 351 18.77 -19.91 -5.63
N VAL A 352 17.57 -19.75 -5.06
CA VAL A 352 17.09 -20.55 -3.93
C VAL A 352 15.91 -21.40 -4.38
N PRO A 353 15.92 -22.73 -4.12
CA PRO A 353 14.76 -23.57 -4.41
C PRO A 353 13.50 -23.02 -3.73
N GLN A 354 12.38 -23.05 -4.45
CA GLN A 354 11.10 -22.48 -4.00
C GLN A 354 10.70 -22.96 -2.59
N GLY A 355 10.79 -24.27 -2.33
CA GLY A 355 10.48 -24.84 -1.02
C GLY A 355 11.34 -24.27 0.11
N ALA A 356 12.65 -24.10 -0.14
CA ALA A 356 13.59 -23.53 0.85
C ALA A 356 13.32 -22.04 1.07
N LEU A 357 13.05 -21.28 0.00
CA LEU A 357 12.74 -19.85 0.09
C LEU A 357 11.50 -19.60 0.93
N TYR A 358 10.37 -20.21 0.55
CA TYR A 358 9.11 -19.99 1.25
C TYR A 358 9.08 -20.64 2.64
N GLY A 359 9.81 -21.75 2.83
CA GLY A 359 10.03 -22.34 4.15
C GLY A 359 10.80 -21.42 5.10
N ALA A 360 11.87 -20.79 4.62
CA ALA A 360 12.65 -19.83 5.40
C ALA A 360 11.81 -18.58 5.76
N LEU A 361 11.00 -18.06 4.81
CA LEU A 361 10.09 -16.95 5.07
C LEU A 361 9.02 -17.33 6.11
N ALA A 362 8.48 -18.55 6.05
CA ALA A 362 7.53 -19.06 7.03
C ALA A 362 8.15 -19.11 8.44
N VAL A 363 9.37 -19.64 8.57
CA VAL A 363 10.10 -19.69 9.85
C VAL A 363 10.37 -18.28 10.37
N GLY A 364 10.85 -17.36 9.54
CA GLY A 364 11.08 -15.97 9.94
C GLY A 364 9.81 -15.27 10.44
N LEU A 365 8.69 -15.46 9.75
CA LEU A 365 7.37 -14.96 10.16
C LEU A 365 6.91 -15.62 11.47
N ALA A 366 7.08 -16.93 11.64
CA ALA A 366 6.71 -17.63 12.88
C ALA A 366 7.50 -17.11 14.08
N VAL A 367 8.81 -16.94 13.96
CA VAL A 367 9.68 -16.40 15.01
C VAL A 367 9.30 -14.97 15.38
N ALA A 368 9.07 -14.12 14.39
CA ALA A 368 8.65 -12.74 14.62
C ALA A 368 7.26 -12.65 15.28
N ALA A 369 6.30 -13.48 14.84
CA ALA A 369 4.98 -13.59 15.44
C ALA A 369 5.04 -14.08 16.88
N TRP A 370 5.83 -15.12 17.15
CA TRP A 370 6.04 -15.62 18.50
C TRP A 370 6.57 -14.55 19.44
N GLY A 371 7.63 -13.85 19.01
CA GLY A 371 8.25 -12.77 19.78
C GLY A 371 7.30 -11.59 20.06
N CYS A 372 6.39 -11.28 19.13
CA CYS A 372 5.48 -10.15 19.21
C CYS A 372 4.15 -10.49 19.89
N LEU A 373 3.52 -11.59 19.47
CA LEU A 373 2.12 -11.89 19.80
C LEU A 373 1.98 -12.89 20.93
N VAL A 374 2.95 -13.79 21.13
CA VAL A 374 2.85 -14.88 22.13
C VAL A 374 3.65 -14.56 23.40
N ARG A 375 4.89 -14.12 23.27
CA ARG A 375 5.76 -13.79 24.41
C ARG A 375 5.33 -12.44 25.03
N ARG A 376 4.94 -12.46 26.33
CA ARG A 376 4.61 -11.26 27.13
C ARG A 376 5.83 -10.41 27.46
#